data_0759dfda5359e3f1bd0381e4ccd7a2b7
#
_entry.id   0759dfda5359e3f1bd0381e4ccd7a2b7
#
_cell.length_a   1.000
_cell.length_b   1.000
_cell.length_c   1.000
_cell.angle_alpha   90.00
_cell.angle_beta   90.00
_cell.angle_gamma   90.00
#
_symmetry.space_group_name_H-M   'P 1'
#
loop_
_entity.id
_entity.type
_entity.pdbx_description
1 polymer ?
#
loop_
_entity_poly.entity_id
_entity_poly.type
_entity_poly.pdbx_seq_one_letter_code
_entity_poly.pdbx_strand_id
1 'polypeptide(L)'
;MKNFKLSHLFAAAVLVACLSFTGCKPAEDATAQVVVANYVYQQTYYKTLISGTWKSQYNDDYTINTSSVVYDDGGYGFRWTRTIAEISDKYIYLVENNKYYAVSYKDWDAVSCKFANAYKAGGKTSADSLLEAKTEFTIENGYFDLYGTYSKQY
;
A
#
# COMPACT_ATOMS: atom_id res chain seq x y z
N MET A 1 8.75 -31.56 6.18
CA MET A 1 9.17 -30.87 4.95
C MET A 1 9.39 -29.40 5.30
N LYS A 2 10.63 -28.89 5.19
CA LYS A 2 10.95 -27.51 5.59
C LYS A 2 10.43 -26.54 4.53
N ASN A 3 9.53 -25.65 4.92
CA ASN A 3 9.06 -24.54 4.09
C ASN A 3 10.23 -23.56 3.84
N PHE A 4 10.93 -23.74 2.74
CA PHE A 4 11.92 -22.81 2.26
C PHE A 4 11.17 -21.56 1.79
N LYS A 5 11.29 -20.46 2.55
CA LYS A 5 10.58 -19.23 2.24
C LYS A 5 11.08 -18.68 0.90
N LEU A 6 10.24 -18.70 -0.10
CA LEU A 6 10.48 -18.17 -1.47
C LEU A 6 11.01 -16.72 -1.46
N SER A 7 10.74 -15.98 -0.37
CA SER A 7 11.22 -14.61 -0.13
C SER A 7 12.74 -14.45 -0.15
N HIS A 8 13.50 -15.49 0.24
CA HIS A 8 14.97 -15.41 0.28
C HIS A 8 15.62 -15.61 -1.08
N LEU A 9 14.96 -16.34 -1.98
CA LEU A 9 15.44 -16.52 -3.36
C LEU A 9 15.29 -15.25 -4.20
N PHE A 10 14.19 -14.49 -4.02
CA PHE A 10 13.98 -13.23 -4.72
C PHE A 10 14.95 -12.13 -4.26
N ALA A 11 15.22 -12.05 -2.95
CA ALA A 11 16.18 -11.09 -2.42
C ALA A 11 17.60 -11.36 -2.93
N ALA A 12 18.00 -12.64 -3.05
CA ALA A 12 19.29 -13.02 -3.60
C ALA A 12 19.41 -12.73 -5.11
N ALA A 13 18.32 -12.94 -5.89
CA ALA A 13 18.33 -12.69 -7.33
C ALA A 13 18.46 -11.18 -7.66
N VAL A 14 17.80 -10.30 -6.88
CA VAL A 14 17.92 -8.85 -7.05
C VAL A 14 19.32 -8.36 -6.67
N LEU A 15 19.93 -8.93 -5.62
CA LEU A 15 21.31 -8.58 -5.23
C LEU A 15 22.33 -8.97 -6.30
N VAL A 16 22.19 -10.15 -6.92
CA VAL A 16 23.10 -10.63 -7.97
C VAL A 16 22.96 -9.79 -9.25
N ALA A 17 21.75 -9.37 -9.62
CA ALA A 17 21.53 -8.49 -10.77
C ALA A 17 22.18 -7.10 -10.60
N CYS A 18 22.19 -6.55 -9.37
CA CYS A 18 22.86 -5.28 -9.07
C CYS A 18 24.39 -5.36 -9.12
N LEU A 19 24.96 -6.52 -8.78
CA LEU A 19 26.43 -6.71 -8.81
C LEU A 19 27.02 -6.87 -10.21
N SER A 20 26.20 -7.23 -11.21
CA SER A 20 26.66 -7.47 -12.59
C SER A 20 26.89 -6.17 -13.40
N PHE A 21 26.48 -5.01 -12.90
CA PHE A 21 26.61 -3.71 -13.58
C PHE A 21 27.67 -2.79 -12.99
N THR A 22 28.49 -3.22 -12.04
CA THR A 22 29.51 -2.39 -11.40
C THR A 22 30.84 -2.37 -12.17
N GLY A 23 30.95 -1.50 -13.16
CA GLY A 23 32.18 -0.82 -13.42
C GLY A 23 32.49 0.10 -12.24
N CYS A 24 33.71 0.07 -11.71
CA CYS A 24 34.24 0.77 -10.53
C CYS A 24 33.53 2.12 -10.20
N LYS A 25 32.54 2.09 -9.33
CA LYS A 25 31.90 3.27 -8.73
C LYS A 25 32.12 3.27 -7.21
N PRO A 26 32.21 4.46 -6.57
CA PRO A 26 32.48 4.57 -5.13
C PRO A 26 31.39 3.89 -4.26
N ALA A 27 31.75 3.51 -3.05
CA ALA A 27 30.91 2.77 -2.09
C ALA A 27 29.54 3.44 -1.76
N GLU A 28 29.43 4.76 -1.94
CA GLU A 28 28.18 5.51 -1.73
C GLU A 28 27.07 5.10 -2.72
N ASP A 29 27.43 4.81 -3.97
CA ASP A 29 26.49 4.35 -4.99
C ASP A 29 25.88 2.97 -4.66
N ALA A 30 26.67 2.08 -4.04
CA ALA A 30 26.20 0.75 -3.65
C ALA A 30 25.12 0.82 -2.54
N THR A 31 25.29 1.72 -1.59
CA THR A 31 24.31 1.93 -0.51
C THR A 31 22.99 2.49 -1.06
N ALA A 32 23.05 3.47 -1.96
CA ALA A 32 21.87 4.04 -2.60
C ALA A 32 21.12 2.99 -3.43
N GLN A 33 21.83 2.13 -4.18
CA GLN A 33 21.22 1.06 -4.97
C GLN A 33 20.51 0.02 -4.09
N VAL A 34 21.08 -0.35 -2.94
CA VAL A 34 20.46 -1.28 -1.98
C VAL A 34 19.18 -0.67 -1.38
N VAL A 35 19.20 0.61 -1.03
CA VAL A 35 18.02 1.31 -0.49
C VAL A 35 16.89 1.35 -1.52
N VAL A 36 17.19 1.70 -2.77
CA VAL A 36 16.19 1.72 -3.86
C VAL A 36 15.62 0.32 -4.13
N ALA A 37 16.48 -0.70 -4.21
CA ALA A 37 16.06 -2.08 -4.42
C ALA A 37 15.14 -2.58 -3.30
N ASN A 38 15.46 -2.28 -2.04
CA ASN A 38 14.63 -2.61 -0.90
C ASN A 38 13.28 -1.89 -0.94
N TYR A 39 13.27 -0.60 -1.27
CA TYR A 39 12.03 0.17 -1.43
C TYR A 39 11.13 -0.44 -2.51
N VAL A 40 11.66 -0.72 -3.70
CA VAL A 40 10.90 -1.34 -4.81
C VAL A 40 10.36 -2.71 -4.40
N TYR A 41 11.17 -3.52 -3.70
CA TYR A 41 10.73 -4.81 -3.17
C TYR A 41 9.57 -4.66 -2.20
N GLN A 42 9.64 -3.76 -1.23
CA GLN A 42 8.58 -3.50 -0.26
C GLN A 42 7.28 -3.05 -0.96
N GLN A 43 7.38 -2.12 -1.93
CA GLN A 43 6.21 -1.68 -2.71
C GLN A 43 5.54 -2.83 -3.45
N THR A 44 6.32 -3.68 -4.12
CA THR A 44 5.83 -4.83 -4.87
C THR A 44 5.22 -5.88 -3.94
N TYR A 45 5.87 -6.16 -2.83
CA TYR A 45 5.43 -7.12 -1.83
C TYR A 45 4.04 -6.75 -1.28
N TYR A 46 3.88 -5.53 -0.75
CA TYR A 46 2.61 -5.11 -0.17
C TYR A 46 1.50 -4.99 -1.22
N LYS A 47 1.80 -4.50 -2.43
CA LYS A 47 0.83 -4.47 -3.54
C LYS A 47 0.31 -5.86 -3.88
N THR A 48 1.18 -6.85 -3.97
CA THR A 48 0.78 -8.24 -4.26
C THR A 48 -0.05 -8.83 -3.14
N LEU A 49 0.32 -8.54 -1.90
CA LEU A 49 -0.27 -9.11 -0.70
C LEU A 49 -1.75 -8.75 -0.54
N ILE A 50 -2.08 -7.47 -0.72
CA ILE A 50 -3.44 -6.96 -0.53
C ILE A 50 -4.24 -6.84 -1.83
N SER A 51 -3.66 -7.21 -2.99
CA SER A 51 -4.38 -7.19 -4.27
C SER A 51 -5.59 -8.12 -4.27
N GLY A 52 -6.67 -7.67 -4.89
CA GLY A 52 -7.92 -8.40 -5.01
C GLY A 52 -9.13 -7.51 -4.73
N THR A 53 -10.30 -8.10 -4.78
CA THR A 53 -11.55 -7.46 -4.38
C THR A 53 -11.91 -7.88 -2.97
N TRP A 54 -12.17 -6.91 -2.12
CA TRP A 54 -12.49 -7.05 -0.72
C TRP A 54 -13.86 -6.46 -0.44
N LYS A 55 -14.80 -7.25 0.06
CA LYS A 55 -16.19 -6.85 0.25
C LYS A 55 -16.61 -6.92 1.70
N SER A 56 -17.26 -5.85 2.20
CA SER A 56 -17.84 -5.82 3.53
C SER A 56 -19.22 -6.48 3.60
N GLN A 57 -19.71 -6.70 4.81
CA GLN A 57 -21.08 -7.14 5.04
C GLN A 57 -22.14 -6.10 4.63
N TYR A 58 -21.76 -4.84 4.48
CA TYR A 58 -22.64 -3.74 4.05
C TYR A 58 -22.62 -3.51 2.55
N ASN A 59 -21.95 -4.40 1.81
CA ASN A 59 -21.87 -4.41 0.36
C ASN A 59 -20.92 -3.37 -0.26
N ASP A 60 -20.25 -2.54 0.53
CA ASP A 60 -19.16 -1.71 0.05
C ASP A 60 -17.91 -2.57 -0.22
N ASP A 61 -17.12 -2.17 -1.21
CA ASP A 61 -15.93 -2.91 -1.61
C ASP A 61 -14.71 -2.04 -1.91
N TYR A 62 -13.53 -2.67 -1.76
CA TYR A 62 -12.26 -2.21 -2.28
C TYR A 62 -11.76 -3.19 -3.34
N THR A 63 -11.53 -2.71 -4.55
CA THR A 63 -10.77 -3.45 -5.56
C THR A 63 -9.38 -2.86 -5.67
N ILE A 64 -8.37 -3.61 -5.22
CA ILE A 64 -6.97 -3.20 -5.16
C ILE A 64 -6.20 -3.96 -6.23
N ASN A 65 -5.58 -3.25 -7.15
CA ASN A 65 -4.66 -3.81 -8.14
C ASN A 65 -3.24 -3.24 -7.94
N THR A 66 -2.32 -3.53 -8.85
CA THR A 66 -0.91 -3.13 -8.72
C THR A 66 -0.68 -1.61 -8.85
N SER A 67 -1.65 -0.86 -9.38
CA SER A 67 -1.50 0.56 -9.69
C SER A 67 -2.59 1.45 -9.11
N SER A 68 -3.76 0.90 -8.77
CA SER A 68 -4.90 1.68 -8.30
C SER A 68 -5.75 0.95 -7.28
N VAL A 69 -6.55 1.75 -6.58
CA VAL A 69 -7.63 1.29 -5.71
C VAL A 69 -8.93 1.88 -6.23
N VAL A 70 -9.94 1.03 -6.37
CA VAL A 70 -11.33 1.41 -6.57
C VAL A 70 -12.08 1.16 -5.28
N TYR A 71 -12.82 2.12 -4.80
CA TYR A 71 -13.79 1.97 -3.71
C TYR A 71 -15.20 2.21 -4.24
N ASP A 72 -16.12 1.36 -3.82
CA ASP A 72 -17.55 1.46 -4.13
C ASP A 72 -18.32 1.29 -2.81
N ASP A 73 -19.23 2.19 -2.50
CA ASP A 73 -20.02 2.18 -1.25
C ASP A 73 -21.25 1.26 -1.27
N GLY A 74 -21.29 0.34 -2.22
CA GLY A 74 -22.32 -0.70 -2.27
C GLY A 74 -23.67 -0.24 -2.75
N GLY A 75 -23.76 0.91 -3.45
CA GLY A 75 -24.99 1.36 -4.08
C GLY A 75 -25.58 2.66 -3.51
N TYR A 76 -24.89 3.32 -2.58
CA TYR A 76 -25.28 4.67 -2.13
C TYR A 76 -24.82 5.77 -3.09
N GLY A 77 -24.11 5.41 -4.17
CA GLY A 77 -23.70 6.31 -5.25
C GLY A 77 -22.34 6.97 -5.05
N PHE A 78 -21.59 6.57 -4.04
CA PHE A 78 -20.23 7.07 -3.81
C PHE A 78 -19.19 6.07 -4.28
N ARG A 79 -18.47 6.44 -5.33
CA ARG A 79 -17.40 5.63 -5.92
C ARG A 79 -16.22 6.51 -6.31
N TRP A 80 -15.02 6.01 -6.08
CA TRP A 80 -13.81 6.65 -6.58
C TRP A 80 -12.79 5.63 -7.08
N THR A 81 -11.90 6.09 -7.97
CA THR A 81 -10.74 5.34 -8.43
C THR A 81 -9.51 6.21 -8.27
N ARG A 82 -8.52 5.75 -7.52
CA ARG A 82 -7.30 6.50 -7.24
C ARG A 82 -6.06 5.67 -7.54
N THR A 83 -5.02 6.33 -8.06
CA THR A 83 -3.72 5.70 -8.31
C THR A 83 -2.97 5.50 -7.00
N ILE A 84 -2.28 4.37 -6.86
CA ILE A 84 -1.41 4.10 -5.71
C ILE A 84 -0.12 4.89 -5.89
N ALA A 85 0.11 5.89 -5.03
CA ALA A 85 1.35 6.65 -4.96
C ALA A 85 2.43 5.88 -4.19
N GLU A 86 2.05 5.31 -3.03
CA GLU A 86 2.94 4.50 -2.19
C GLU A 86 2.12 3.53 -1.35
N ILE A 87 2.73 2.41 -0.95
CA ILE A 87 2.13 1.43 -0.03
C ILE A 87 3.15 1.01 1.03
N SER A 88 2.69 0.82 2.26
CA SER A 88 3.49 0.32 3.38
C SER A 88 2.77 -0.84 4.06
N ASP A 89 3.25 -1.27 5.20
CA ASP A 89 2.66 -2.31 6.05
C ASP A 89 1.30 -1.92 6.69
N LYS A 90 0.95 -0.63 6.67
CA LYS A 90 -0.25 -0.10 7.34
C LYS A 90 -1.09 0.82 6.46
N TYR A 91 -0.49 1.43 5.43
CA TYR A 91 -1.10 2.51 4.67
C TYR A 91 -0.96 2.31 3.17
N ILE A 92 -2.00 2.69 2.43
CA ILE A 92 -2.00 2.90 0.99
C ILE A 92 -2.18 4.40 0.78
N TYR A 93 -1.16 5.07 0.29
CA TYR A 93 -1.26 6.47 -0.11
C TYR A 93 -1.68 6.53 -1.57
N LEU A 94 -2.71 7.29 -1.84
CA LEU A 94 -3.41 7.38 -3.11
C LEU A 94 -3.30 8.79 -3.68
N VAL A 95 -3.30 8.93 -4.99
CA VAL A 95 -3.30 10.22 -5.67
C VAL A 95 -4.41 10.31 -6.71
N GLU A 96 -5.09 11.45 -6.73
CA GLU A 96 -6.10 11.83 -7.72
C GLU A 96 -6.09 13.36 -7.87
N ASN A 97 -6.02 13.87 -9.10
CA ASN A 97 -6.03 15.31 -9.41
C ASN A 97 -5.01 16.13 -8.58
N ASN A 98 -3.78 15.62 -8.45
CA ASN A 98 -2.70 16.21 -7.65
C ASN A 98 -3.03 16.38 -6.14
N LYS A 99 -4.02 15.69 -5.64
CA LYS A 99 -4.33 15.58 -4.20
C LYS A 99 -4.04 14.17 -3.71
N TYR A 100 -3.56 14.07 -2.49
CA TYR A 100 -3.18 12.81 -1.85
C TYR A 100 -4.19 12.44 -0.76
N TYR A 101 -4.47 11.15 -0.69
CA TYR A 101 -5.42 10.51 0.23
C TYR A 101 -4.75 9.31 0.88
N ALA A 102 -5.36 8.75 1.90
CA ALA A 102 -4.86 7.53 2.51
C ALA A 102 -5.98 6.56 2.87
N VAL A 103 -5.68 5.27 2.74
CA VAL A 103 -6.43 4.15 3.29
C VAL A 103 -5.49 3.42 4.24
N SER A 104 -5.92 3.15 5.47
CA SER A 104 -5.20 2.26 6.38
C SER A 104 -5.77 0.86 6.29
N TYR A 105 -4.91 -0.15 6.46
CA TYR A 105 -5.30 -1.55 6.55
C TYR A 105 -4.56 -2.29 7.66
N LYS A 106 -5.21 -3.27 8.25
CA LYS A 106 -4.66 -4.09 9.33
C LYS A 106 -5.36 -5.44 9.44
N ASP A 107 -4.85 -6.32 10.31
CA ASP A 107 -5.43 -7.62 10.63
C ASP A 107 -5.75 -8.43 9.36
N TRP A 108 -4.85 -8.37 8.37
CA TRP A 108 -5.03 -9.02 7.08
C TRP A 108 -4.48 -10.45 7.07
N ASP A 109 -5.21 -11.32 6.40
CA ASP A 109 -4.81 -12.69 6.04
C ASP A 109 -5.26 -13.03 4.60
N ALA A 110 -5.29 -14.31 4.24
CA ALA A 110 -5.66 -14.74 2.88
C ALA A 110 -7.13 -14.44 2.53
N VAL A 111 -8.00 -14.29 3.52
CA VAL A 111 -9.47 -14.21 3.34
C VAL A 111 -10.11 -12.98 3.96
N SER A 112 -9.41 -12.28 4.85
CA SER A 112 -9.95 -11.17 5.65
C SER A 112 -8.95 -10.01 5.75
N CYS A 113 -9.45 -8.80 5.79
CA CYS A 113 -8.68 -7.57 6.04
C CYS A 113 -9.59 -6.50 6.65
N LYS A 114 -9.03 -5.62 7.47
CA LYS A 114 -9.73 -4.43 7.94
C LYS A 114 -9.19 -3.21 7.20
N PHE A 115 -10.10 -2.42 6.60
CA PHE A 115 -9.78 -1.17 5.92
C PHE A 115 -10.47 0.02 6.59
N ALA A 116 -9.82 1.18 6.53
CA ALA A 116 -10.37 2.47 6.90
C ALA A 116 -9.91 3.55 5.92
N ASN A 117 -10.84 4.35 5.39
CA ASN A 117 -10.49 5.59 4.72
C ASN A 117 -10.02 6.62 5.77
N ALA A 118 -9.05 7.47 5.41
CA ALA A 118 -8.66 8.58 6.26
C ALA A 118 -9.85 9.54 6.47
N TYR A 119 -10.29 9.64 7.70
CA TYR A 119 -11.36 10.55 8.12
C TYR A 119 -11.11 11.05 9.53
N LYS A 120 -11.27 12.34 9.74
CA LYS A 120 -11.24 13.00 11.05
C LYS A 120 -12.17 14.21 11.01
N ALA A 121 -13.07 14.32 11.97
CA ALA A 121 -14.00 15.46 12.07
C ALA A 121 -13.19 16.77 12.20
N GLY A 122 -13.41 17.71 11.29
CA GLY A 122 -12.65 18.97 11.21
C GLY A 122 -11.20 18.83 10.72
N GLY A 123 -10.77 17.63 10.35
CA GLY A 123 -9.45 17.37 9.77
C GLY A 123 -9.41 17.60 8.27
N LYS A 124 -8.22 17.42 7.67
CA LYS A 124 -8.04 17.49 6.22
C LYS A 124 -8.70 16.30 5.53
N THR A 125 -9.25 16.52 4.36
CA THR A 125 -9.81 15.48 3.50
C THR A 125 -8.82 15.02 2.42
N SER A 126 -7.78 15.82 2.15
CA SER A 126 -6.68 15.52 1.22
C SER A 126 -5.44 16.32 1.61
N ALA A 127 -4.28 15.91 1.09
CA ALA A 127 -3.01 16.59 1.23
C ALA A 127 -2.49 17.08 -0.14
N ASP A 128 -1.58 18.07 -0.14
CA ASP A 128 -1.02 18.64 -1.36
C ASP A 128 0.25 17.92 -1.84
N SER A 129 0.81 17.04 -1.00
CA SER A 129 1.96 16.20 -1.33
C SER A 129 1.90 14.85 -0.64
N LEU A 130 2.67 13.89 -1.17
CA LEU A 130 2.81 12.58 -0.53
C LEU A 130 3.44 12.70 0.86
N LEU A 131 4.42 13.59 1.05
CA LEU A 131 5.05 13.82 2.34
C LEU A 131 4.06 14.35 3.36
N GLU A 132 3.24 15.31 2.97
CA GLU A 132 2.17 15.83 3.82
C GLU A 132 1.14 14.75 4.16
N ALA A 133 0.71 13.94 3.18
CA ALA A 133 -0.21 12.84 3.42
C ALA A 133 0.34 11.82 4.43
N LYS A 134 1.63 11.49 4.33
CA LYS A 134 2.32 10.57 5.26
C LYS A 134 2.46 11.14 6.67
N THR A 135 2.52 12.46 6.80
CA THR A 135 2.62 13.15 8.09
C THR A 135 1.24 13.37 8.72
N GLU A 136 0.26 13.73 7.92
CA GLU A 136 -1.09 14.09 8.38
C GLU A 136 -1.96 12.85 8.62
N PHE A 137 -2.06 11.96 7.63
CA PHE A 137 -2.97 10.82 7.68
C PHE A 137 -2.33 9.63 8.37
N THR A 138 -2.31 9.68 9.69
CA THR A 138 -1.78 8.62 10.55
C THR A 138 -2.80 8.18 11.59
N ILE A 139 -2.62 6.98 12.14
CA ILE A 139 -3.43 6.46 13.25
C ILE A 139 -3.26 7.36 14.47
N GLU A 140 -2.03 7.80 14.73
CA GLU A 140 -1.67 8.65 15.86
C GLU A 140 -2.35 10.02 15.80
N ASN A 141 -2.60 10.54 14.60
CA ASN A 141 -3.35 11.77 14.38
C ASN A 141 -4.88 11.58 14.43
N GLY A 142 -5.36 10.36 14.65
CA GLY A 142 -6.79 10.05 14.79
C GLY A 142 -7.56 10.05 13.47
N TYR A 143 -6.91 9.70 12.34
CA TYR A 143 -7.57 9.63 11.04
C TYR A 143 -8.18 8.26 10.74
N PHE A 144 -7.88 7.22 11.50
CA PHE A 144 -8.25 5.84 11.19
C PHE A 144 -8.93 5.13 12.38
N ASP A 145 -10.01 5.69 12.89
CA ASP A 145 -10.77 5.10 14.01
C ASP A 145 -11.85 4.12 13.56
N LEU A 146 -12.34 4.26 12.31
CA LEU A 146 -13.47 3.49 11.79
C LEU A 146 -13.03 2.43 10.78
N TYR A 147 -12.59 1.27 11.28
CA TYR A 147 -12.25 0.14 10.43
C TYR A 147 -13.46 -0.74 10.13
N GLY A 148 -13.73 -0.94 8.83
CA GLY A 148 -14.63 -1.99 8.36
C GLY A 148 -13.89 -3.32 8.20
N THR A 149 -14.59 -4.44 8.40
CA THR A 149 -14.07 -5.78 8.12
C THR A 149 -14.54 -6.21 6.72
N TYR A 150 -13.60 -6.67 5.91
CA TYR A 150 -13.81 -7.07 4.52
C TYR A 150 -13.33 -8.49 4.30
N SER A 151 -14.06 -9.23 3.48
CA SER A 151 -13.69 -10.57 3.05
C SER A 151 -13.25 -10.56 1.60
N LYS A 152 -12.18 -11.31 1.29
CA LYS A 152 -11.65 -11.42 -0.08
C LYS A 152 -12.62 -12.19 -0.96
N GLN A 153 -12.88 -11.67 -2.14
CA GLN A 153 -13.68 -12.32 -3.17
C GLN A 153 -12.76 -13.09 -4.12
N TYR A 154 -13.15 -14.33 -4.49
CA TYR A 154 -12.40 -15.22 -5.39
C TYR A 154 -13.16 -15.48 -6.65
#